data_bc104425f669a9eed60b14a235b8d447
#
_entry.id   bc104425f669a9eed60b14a235b8d447
#
_cell.length_a   1.000
_cell.length_b   1.000
_cell.length_c   1.000
_cell.angle_alpha   90.00
_cell.angle_beta   90.00
_cell.angle_gamma   90.00
#
_symmetry.space_group_name_H-M   'P 1'
#
loop_
_entity.id
_entity.type
_entity.pdbx_description
1 polymer ?
#
loop_
_entity_poly.entity_id
_entity_poly.type
_entity_poly.pdbx_seq_one_letter_code
_entity_poly.pdbx_strand_id
1 'polypeptide(L)'
;NLSHYQMIAQVEKKFREWSPATFMGFSSVGFDDEILRREFFKSLRKPYLINTEGNSRHDALNVIKAAFAIDENVLKTELNPKGNKSMKLESLARLNGFDSSGAHGALFDTELTVKILGLLKNKQPDLWHEYLKTKSKVVVENLIKQEKMFTINENFFGKNYLFLVAPLHPNSCMHPVYKWGQVVNLS
;
A
#
# COMPACT_ATOMS: atom_id res chain seq x y z
N ASN A 1 -13.48 26.49 16.31
CA ASN A 1 -12.44 25.48 16.03
C ASN A 1 -12.64 24.29 16.97
N LEU A 2 -12.53 23.06 16.44
CA LEU A 2 -12.56 21.85 17.25
C LEU A 2 -11.28 21.72 18.07
N SER A 3 -11.38 21.20 19.29
CA SER A 3 -10.19 20.74 20.02
C SER A 3 -9.60 19.53 19.30
N HIS A 4 -8.31 19.24 19.53
CA HIS A 4 -7.65 18.07 18.97
C HIS A 4 -8.40 16.76 19.29
N TYR A 5 -8.83 16.60 20.53
CA TYR A 5 -9.62 15.43 20.96
C TYR A 5 -10.95 15.29 20.20
N GLN A 6 -11.67 16.41 19.99
CA GLN A 6 -12.92 16.42 19.22
C GLN A 6 -12.68 16.09 17.74
N MET A 7 -11.58 16.60 17.17
CA MET A 7 -11.19 16.28 15.79
C MET A 7 -10.93 14.77 15.62
N ILE A 8 -10.14 14.17 16.51
CA ILE A 8 -9.84 12.73 16.47
C ILE A 8 -11.13 11.91 16.69
N ALA A 9 -12.06 12.38 17.51
CA ALA A 9 -13.38 11.74 17.67
C ALA A 9 -14.18 11.72 16.35
N GLN A 10 -14.16 12.81 15.60
CA GLN A 10 -14.83 12.87 14.31
C GLN A 10 -14.14 11.97 13.26
N VAL A 11 -12.81 11.93 13.25
CA VAL A 11 -12.05 11.03 12.40
C VAL A 11 -12.43 9.57 12.69
N GLU A 12 -12.40 9.14 13.96
CA GLU A 12 -12.83 7.79 14.34
C GLU A 12 -14.25 7.49 13.87
N LYS A 13 -15.18 8.42 14.11
CA LYS A 13 -16.57 8.26 13.67
C LYS A 13 -16.66 8.00 12.17
N LYS A 14 -15.93 8.75 11.35
CA LYS A 14 -15.89 8.56 9.90
C LYS A 14 -15.33 7.21 9.49
N PHE A 15 -14.23 6.77 10.10
CA PHE A 15 -13.69 5.44 9.81
C PHE A 15 -14.67 4.32 10.18
N ARG A 16 -15.41 4.46 11.28
CA ARG A 16 -16.44 3.49 11.68
C ARG A 16 -17.66 3.49 10.74
N GLU A 17 -18.07 4.66 10.24
CA GLU A 17 -19.14 4.77 9.24
C GLU A 17 -18.78 4.05 7.94
N TRP A 18 -17.50 4.05 7.55
CA TRP A 18 -17.01 3.37 6.36
C TRP A 18 -16.69 1.88 6.57
N SER A 19 -16.58 1.44 7.83
CA SER A 19 -16.22 0.05 8.16
C SER A 19 -17.38 -0.93 7.87
N PRO A 20 -17.11 -2.16 7.39
CA PRO A 20 -15.79 -2.71 7.06
C PRO A 20 -15.29 -2.20 5.69
N ALA A 21 -14.04 -1.75 5.65
CA ALA A 21 -13.44 -1.14 4.46
C ALA A 21 -11.96 -1.53 4.28
N THR A 22 -11.47 -1.33 3.05
CA THR A 22 -10.02 -1.31 2.78
C THR A 22 -9.58 0.14 2.66
N PHE A 23 -8.81 0.61 3.64
CA PHE A 23 -8.24 1.95 3.63
C PHE A 23 -6.95 1.97 2.83
N MET A 24 -6.80 2.93 1.93
CA MET A 24 -5.63 3.04 1.06
C MET A 24 -5.21 4.50 0.94
N GLY A 25 -3.94 4.77 1.19
CA GLY A 25 -3.31 6.06 0.96
C GLY A 25 -2.09 5.93 0.07
N PHE A 26 -1.49 7.04 -0.31
CA PHE A 26 -0.24 7.06 -1.09
C PHE A 26 0.95 7.19 -0.14
N SER A 27 1.79 6.17 -0.04
CA SER A 27 2.90 6.10 0.92
C SER A 27 2.45 6.20 2.39
N SER A 28 1.22 5.76 2.69
CA SER A 28 0.55 5.99 3.96
C SER A 28 1.03 5.06 5.08
N VAL A 29 1.42 3.83 4.75
CA VAL A 29 1.76 2.79 5.76
C VAL A 29 2.89 3.21 6.70
N GLY A 30 3.89 3.93 6.19
CA GLY A 30 5.04 4.38 6.98
C GLY A 30 4.87 5.77 7.59
N PHE A 31 3.79 6.50 7.27
CA PHE A 31 3.61 7.90 7.70
C PHE A 31 2.21 8.16 8.25
N ASP A 32 1.20 8.28 7.40
CA ASP A 32 -0.16 8.67 7.81
C ASP A 32 -0.79 7.66 8.77
N ASP A 33 -0.63 6.37 8.50
CA ASP A 33 -1.16 5.29 9.34
C ASP A 33 -0.52 5.32 10.74
N GLU A 34 0.78 5.60 10.82
CA GLU A 34 1.51 5.69 12.09
C GLU A 34 1.09 6.94 12.89
N ILE A 35 0.88 8.07 12.21
CA ILE A 35 0.36 9.29 12.84
C ILE A 35 -1.04 9.01 13.39
N LEU A 36 -1.94 8.47 12.56
CA LEU A 36 -3.30 8.15 12.96
C LEU A 36 -3.34 7.19 14.16
N ARG A 37 -2.51 6.13 14.12
CA ARG A 37 -2.40 5.18 15.21
C ARG A 37 -1.99 5.83 16.52
N ARG A 38 -0.99 6.72 16.48
CA ARG A 38 -0.49 7.46 17.65
C ARG A 38 -1.54 8.42 18.20
N GLU A 39 -2.25 9.12 17.33
CA GLU A 39 -3.26 10.09 17.74
C GLU A 39 -4.51 9.40 18.32
N PHE A 40 -4.91 8.25 17.80
CA PHE A 40 -5.93 7.41 18.42
C PHE A 40 -5.49 6.92 19.80
N PHE A 41 -4.25 6.43 19.93
CA PHE A 41 -3.71 5.98 21.22
C PHE A 41 -3.70 7.11 22.26
N LYS A 42 -3.18 8.29 21.92
CA LYS A 42 -3.17 9.48 22.80
C LYS A 42 -4.58 9.92 23.23
N SER A 43 -5.55 9.71 22.36
CA SER A 43 -6.96 10.04 22.61
C SER A 43 -7.74 8.90 23.26
N LEU A 44 -7.06 7.88 23.79
CA LEU A 44 -7.65 6.69 24.44
C LEU A 44 -8.64 5.95 23.52
N ARG A 45 -8.34 5.89 22.22
CA ARG A 45 -9.13 5.22 21.18
C ARG A 45 -8.38 4.01 20.66
N LYS A 46 -9.07 3.13 19.91
CA LYS A 46 -8.45 1.94 19.29
C LYS A 46 -7.40 2.33 18.26
N PRO A 47 -6.09 2.10 18.50
CA PRO A 47 -5.03 2.59 17.61
C PRO A 47 -4.97 1.87 16.26
N TYR A 48 -5.56 0.67 16.15
CA TYR A 48 -5.49 -0.17 14.95
C TYR A 48 -6.84 -0.28 14.23
N LEU A 49 -7.71 0.72 14.36
CA LEU A 49 -9.06 0.69 13.77
C LEU A 49 -9.05 0.39 12.27
N ILE A 50 -8.10 0.97 11.52
CA ILE A 50 -8.03 0.82 10.05
C ILE A 50 -7.58 -0.56 9.55
N ASN A 51 -7.13 -1.44 10.44
CA ASN A 51 -6.68 -2.80 10.09
C ASN A 51 -7.17 -3.89 11.05
N THR A 52 -8.24 -3.59 11.79
CA THR A 52 -8.95 -4.52 12.68
C THR A 52 -10.46 -4.42 12.44
N GLU A 53 -11.25 -5.25 13.09
CA GLU A 53 -12.73 -5.21 13.03
C GLU A 53 -13.27 -5.33 11.58
N GLY A 54 -12.66 -6.19 10.76
CA GLY A 54 -13.04 -6.36 9.35
C GLY A 54 -12.42 -5.35 8.40
N ASN A 55 -11.70 -4.36 8.92
CA ASN A 55 -10.95 -3.40 8.11
C ASN A 55 -9.60 -3.98 7.66
N SER A 56 -9.11 -3.45 6.55
CA SER A 56 -7.78 -3.73 6.03
C SER A 56 -7.15 -2.45 5.50
N ARG A 57 -5.83 -2.46 5.35
CA ARG A 57 -5.10 -1.32 4.79
C ARG A 57 -4.20 -1.75 3.65
N HIS A 58 -4.03 -0.86 2.69
CA HIS A 58 -3.09 -0.98 1.58
C HIS A 58 -2.37 0.33 1.33
N ASP A 59 -1.29 0.26 0.56
CA ASP A 59 -0.53 1.43 0.14
C ASP A 59 -0.52 1.51 -1.39
N ALA A 60 -1.02 2.61 -1.94
CA ALA A 60 -1.07 2.85 -3.38
C ALA A 60 0.33 2.85 -4.01
N LEU A 61 1.34 3.37 -3.30
CA LEU A 61 2.71 3.37 -3.78
C LEU A 61 3.26 1.96 -3.96
N ASN A 62 2.86 1.01 -3.11
CA ASN A 62 3.34 -0.37 -3.21
C ASN A 62 2.79 -1.08 -4.44
N VAL A 63 1.51 -0.89 -4.79
CA VAL A 63 0.97 -1.46 -6.04
C VAL A 63 1.59 -0.81 -7.27
N ILE A 64 1.86 0.50 -7.24
CA ILE A 64 2.54 1.21 -8.33
C ILE A 64 3.97 0.65 -8.52
N LYS A 65 4.71 0.42 -7.45
CA LYS A 65 6.04 -0.21 -7.50
C LYS A 65 5.98 -1.62 -8.08
N ALA A 66 5.01 -2.43 -7.67
CA ALA A 66 4.81 -3.77 -8.21
C ALA A 66 4.47 -3.72 -9.72
N ALA A 67 3.65 -2.77 -10.13
CA ALA A 67 3.31 -2.58 -11.54
C ALA A 67 4.53 -2.23 -12.40
N PHE A 68 5.40 -1.33 -11.93
CA PHE A 68 6.65 -1.01 -12.61
C PHE A 68 7.65 -2.17 -12.62
N ALA A 69 7.59 -3.08 -11.66
CA ALA A 69 8.44 -4.27 -11.65
C ALA A 69 8.02 -5.30 -12.70
N ILE A 70 6.73 -5.34 -13.06
CA ILE A 70 6.17 -6.21 -14.10
C ILE A 70 6.32 -5.58 -15.49
N ASP A 71 5.96 -4.29 -15.61
CA ASP A 71 6.08 -3.52 -16.86
C ASP A 71 6.63 -2.13 -16.54
N GLU A 72 7.88 -1.91 -16.92
CA GLU A 72 8.55 -0.62 -16.66
C GLU A 72 7.92 0.58 -17.37
N ASN A 73 7.06 0.34 -18.36
CA ASN A 73 6.38 1.36 -19.17
C ASN A 73 4.89 1.51 -18.82
N VAL A 74 4.40 0.84 -17.76
CA VAL A 74 3.00 0.84 -17.37
C VAL A 74 2.43 2.26 -17.12
N LEU A 75 3.22 3.13 -16.52
CA LEU A 75 2.94 4.54 -16.34
C LEU A 75 4.10 5.38 -16.83
N LYS A 76 3.80 6.56 -17.35
CA LYS A 76 4.85 7.56 -17.65
C LYS A 76 5.37 8.14 -16.34
N THR A 77 6.69 8.26 -16.23
CA THR A 77 7.36 8.87 -15.09
C THR A 77 8.67 9.53 -15.54
N GLU A 78 9.17 10.46 -14.76
CA GLU A 78 10.49 11.07 -14.95
C GLU A 78 11.56 10.30 -14.17
N LEU A 79 12.80 10.50 -14.53
CA LEU A 79 13.94 9.97 -13.78
C LEU A 79 14.31 10.97 -12.67
N ASN A 80 14.61 10.43 -11.50
CA ASN A 80 15.18 11.22 -10.42
C ASN A 80 16.70 11.49 -10.69
N PRO A 81 17.37 12.36 -9.92
CA PRO A 81 18.79 12.66 -10.12
C PRO A 81 19.74 11.46 -10.05
N LYS A 82 19.27 10.33 -9.50
CA LYS A 82 20.04 9.07 -9.43
C LYS A 82 19.76 8.13 -10.61
N GLY A 83 19.00 8.59 -11.63
CA GLY A 83 18.62 7.79 -12.79
C GLY A 83 17.53 6.75 -12.54
N ASN A 84 16.87 6.76 -11.38
CA ASN A 84 15.76 5.85 -11.08
C ASN A 84 14.42 6.51 -11.39
N LYS A 85 13.40 5.70 -11.70
CA LYS A 85 12.03 6.19 -11.94
C LYS A 85 11.50 6.94 -10.71
N SER A 86 10.99 8.14 -10.92
CA SER A 86 10.35 8.94 -9.87
C SER A 86 9.00 8.33 -9.50
N MET A 87 8.76 8.15 -8.21
CA MET A 87 7.49 7.65 -7.67
C MET A 87 6.68 8.77 -6.99
N LYS A 88 6.98 10.04 -7.31
CA LYS A 88 6.23 11.19 -6.79
C LYS A 88 4.84 11.23 -7.42
N LEU A 89 3.80 11.35 -6.60
CA LEU A 89 2.41 11.37 -7.04
C LEU A 89 2.15 12.47 -8.08
N GLU A 90 2.63 13.68 -7.82
CA GLU A 90 2.52 14.83 -8.72
C GLU A 90 3.12 14.53 -10.11
N SER A 91 4.33 13.97 -10.15
CA SER A 91 5.01 13.59 -11.39
C SER A 91 4.24 12.52 -12.18
N LEU A 92 3.82 11.48 -11.46
CA LEU A 92 3.01 10.41 -12.05
C LEU A 92 1.70 10.97 -12.61
N ALA A 93 1.00 11.83 -11.87
CA ALA A 93 -0.26 12.42 -12.30
C ALA A 93 -0.06 13.27 -13.57
N ARG A 94 0.85 14.23 -13.52
CA ARG A 94 1.13 15.16 -14.61
C ARG A 94 1.51 14.45 -15.92
N LEU A 95 2.43 13.47 -15.85
CA LEU A 95 2.90 12.77 -17.04
C LEU A 95 1.88 11.78 -17.62
N ASN A 96 0.88 11.37 -16.84
CA ASN A 96 -0.20 10.52 -17.31
C ASN A 96 -1.50 11.28 -17.62
N GLY A 97 -1.42 12.61 -17.77
CA GLY A 97 -2.51 13.43 -18.30
C GLY A 97 -3.49 13.95 -17.27
N PHE A 98 -3.12 13.94 -15.98
CA PHE A 98 -3.94 14.53 -14.91
C PHE A 98 -3.39 15.90 -14.51
N ASP A 99 -4.27 16.87 -14.28
CA ASP A 99 -3.87 18.13 -13.69
C ASP A 99 -3.30 17.91 -12.29
N SER A 100 -2.14 18.49 -12.02
CA SER A 100 -1.45 18.39 -10.73
C SER A 100 -1.24 19.76 -10.09
N SER A 101 -1.90 20.81 -10.59
CA SER A 101 -1.72 22.21 -10.12
C SER A 101 -2.11 22.42 -8.65
N GLY A 102 -2.98 21.57 -8.10
CA GLY A 102 -3.39 21.57 -6.69
C GLY A 102 -2.62 20.60 -5.79
N ALA A 103 -1.50 20.02 -6.26
CA ALA A 103 -0.69 19.09 -5.48
C ALA A 103 -0.27 19.71 -4.12
N HIS A 104 -0.10 18.83 -3.12
CA HIS A 104 0.13 19.16 -1.70
C HIS A 104 -1.13 19.57 -0.91
N GLY A 105 -2.32 19.52 -1.52
CA GLY A 105 -3.58 19.56 -0.80
C GLY A 105 -4.08 18.14 -0.51
N ALA A 106 -4.38 17.79 0.75
CA ALA A 106 -4.73 16.42 1.14
C ALA A 106 -5.88 15.80 0.32
N LEU A 107 -6.93 16.57 0.05
CA LEU A 107 -8.04 16.11 -0.79
C LEU A 107 -7.59 15.90 -2.23
N PHE A 108 -6.86 16.86 -2.78
CA PHE A 108 -6.39 16.81 -4.16
C PHE A 108 -5.43 15.63 -4.39
N ASP A 109 -4.50 15.39 -3.46
CA ASP A 109 -3.59 14.24 -3.52
C ASP A 109 -4.34 12.90 -3.43
N THR A 110 -5.41 12.85 -2.64
CA THR A 110 -6.31 11.68 -2.60
C THR A 110 -6.98 11.45 -3.95
N GLU A 111 -7.52 12.49 -4.58
CA GLU A 111 -8.13 12.40 -5.91
C GLU A 111 -7.12 11.98 -6.99
N LEU A 112 -5.91 12.51 -6.96
CA LEU A 112 -4.82 12.09 -7.85
C LEU A 112 -4.47 10.61 -7.64
N THR A 113 -4.40 10.18 -6.40
CA THR A 113 -4.15 8.77 -6.05
C THR A 113 -5.21 7.87 -6.68
N VAL A 114 -6.50 8.21 -6.54
CA VAL A 114 -7.61 7.45 -7.14
C VAL A 114 -7.49 7.40 -8.67
N LYS A 115 -7.17 8.53 -9.32
CA LYS A 115 -6.99 8.59 -10.78
C LYS A 115 -5.86 7.70 -11.27
N ILE A 116 -4.70 7.75 -10.62
CA ILE A 116 -3.53 6.90 -10.95
C ILE A 116 -3.85 5.41 -10.73
N LEU A 117 -4.49 5.06 -9.62
CA LEU A 117 -4.90 3.69 -9.36
C LEU A 117 -5.94 3.19 -10.36
N GLY A 118 -6.89 4.04 -10.77
CA GLY A 118 -7.86 3.74 -11.83
C GLY A 118 -7.18 3.44 -13.17
N LEU A 119 -6.19 4.24 -13.55
CA LEU A 119 -5.40 4.01 -14.75
C LEU A 119 -4.61 2.70 -14.67
N LEU A 120 -4.00 2.42 -13.52
CA LEU A 120 -3.25 1.19 -13.27
C LEU A 120 -4.14 -0.05 -13.35
N LYS A 121 -5.31 0.00 -12.69
CA LYS A 121 -6.31 -1.07 -12.74
C LYS A 121 -6.71 -1.43 -14.17
N ASN A 122 -6.85 -0.40 -15.04
CA ASN A 122 -7.23 -0.63 -16.43
C ASN A 122 -6.07 -1.21 -17.26
N LYS A 123 -4.84 -0.84 -16.95
CA LYS A 123 -3.64 -1.32 -17.68
C LYS A 123 -3.17 -2.69 -17.21
N GLN A 124 -3.31 -2.99 -15.93
CA GLN A 124 -2.86 -4.25 -15.31
C GLN A 124 -3.96 -4.82 -14.38
N PRO A 125 -5.10 -5.27 -14.93
CA PRO A 125 -6.23 -5.76 -14.13
C PRO A 125 -5.87 -6.99 -13.30
N ASP A 126 -5.02 -7.89 -13.81
CA ASP A 126 -4.61 -9.09 -13.10
C ASP A 126 -3.77 -8.76 -11.86
N LEU A 127 -2.76 -7.87 -12.02
CA LEU A 127 -1.99 -7.39 -10.88
C LEU A 127 -2.90 -6.72 -9.84
N TRP A 128 -3.83 -5.88 -10.29
CA TRP A 128 -4.77 -5.21 -9.39
C TRP A 128 -5.59 -6.22 -8.59
N HIS A 129 -6.09 -7.25 -9.24
CA HIS A 129 -6.87 -8.31 -8.60
C HIS A 129 -6.04 -9.09 -7.58
N GLU A 130 -4.84 -9.54 -7.96
CA GLU A 130 -3.93 -10.26 -7.06
C GLU A 130 -3.48 -9.40 -5.87
N TYR A 131 -3.15 -8.13 -6.13
CA TYR A 131 -2.76 -7.21 -5.07
C TYR A 131 -3.86 -7.02 -4.01
N LEU A 132 -5.13 -6.90 -4.43
CA LEU A 132 -6.24 -6.77 -3.49
C LEU A 132 -6.46 -8.00 -2.61
N LYS A 133 -6.06 -9.19 -3.02
CA LYS A 133 -6.10 -10.39 -2.17
C LYS A 133 -5.18 -10.27 -0.97
N THR A 134 -4.06 -9.55 -1.09
CA THR A 134 -3.06 -9.39 -0.03
C THR A 134 -3.50 -8.48 1.12
N LYS A 135 -4.71 -7.91 1.07
CA LYS A 135 -5.30 -7.12 2.16
C LYS A 135 -5.53 -7.91 3.46
N SER A 136 -5.70 -9.20 3.36
CA SER A 136 -5.94 -10.09 4.49
C SER A 136 -4.67 -10.83 4.87
N LYS A 137 -4.23 -10.67 6.12
CA LYS A 137 -3.09 -11.41 6.66
C LYS A 137 -3.31 -12.93 6.57
N VAL A 138 -4.54 -13.40 6.79
CA VAL A 138 -4.89 -14.83 6.70
C VAL A 138 -4.75 -15.32 5.26
N VAL A 139 -5.17 -14.53 4.28
CA VAL A 139 -5.03 -14.89 2.84
C VAL A 139 -3.56 -14.96 2.46
N VAL A 140 -2.74 -13.99 2.89
CA VAL A 140 -1.29 -13.99 2.63
C VAL A 140 -0.61 -15.19 3.31
N GLU A 141 -0.97 -15.50 4.55
CA GLU A 141 -0.44 -16.67 5.27
C GLU A 141 -0.80 -17.99 4.55
N ASN A 142 -2.04 -18.12 4.08
CA ASN A 142 -2.47 -19.29 3.33
C ASN A 142 -1.75 -19.39 1.97
N LEU A 143 -1.56 -18.28 1.27
CA LEU A 143 -0.80 -18.23 0.02
C LEU A 143 0.63 -18.72 0.25
N ILE A 144 1.32 -18.21 1.27
CA ILE A 144 2.69 -18.64 1.61
C ILE A 144 2.74 -20.13 1.94
N LYS A 145 1.71 -20.70 2.58
CA LYS A 145 1.68 -22.11 2.95
C LYS A 145 1.33 -23.05 1.78
N GLN A 146 0.53 -22.58 0.83
CA GLN A 146 -0.03 -23.40 -0.25
C GLN A 146 0.76 -23.31 -1.55
N GLU A 147 1.33 -22.15 -1.84
CA GLU A 147 2.08 -21.94 -3.07
C GLU A 147 3.48 -22.54 -2.99
N LYS A 148 3.89 -23.19 -4.07
CA LYS A 148 5.25 -23.72 -4.19
C LYS A 148 6.25 -22.60 -4.47
N MET A 149 5.85 -21.63 -5.29
CA MET A 149 6.63 -20.45 -5.68
C MET A 149 5.69 -19.28 -5.91
N PHE A 150 6.15 -18.08 -5.57
CA PHE A 150 5.45 -16.83 -5.87
C PHE A 150 6.46 -15.68 -6.00
N THR A 151 6.02 -14.54 -6.48
CA THR A 151 6.88 -13.37 -6.61
C THR A 151 6.62 -12.38 -5.49
N ILE A 152 7.68 -11.76 -4.97
CA ILE A 152 7.61 -10.61 -4.09
C ILE A 152 8.28 -9.41 -4.76
N ASN A 153 7.69 -8.23 -4.59
CA ASN A 153 8.29 -6.98 -5.02
C ASN A 153 8.88 -6.25 -3.82
N GLU A 154 10.15 -5.88 -3.94
CA GLU A 154 10.85 -5.07 -2.94
C GLU A 154 11.53 -3.86 -3.59
N ASN A 155 11.67 -2.78 -2.83
CA ASN A 155 12.35 -1.59 -3.29
C ASN A 155 13.59 -1.33 -2.45
N PHE A 156 14.75 -1.49 -3.07
CA PHE A 156 16.05 -1.19 -2.45
C PHE A 156 16.69 0.00 -3.15
N PHE A 157 17.07 1.02 -2.39
CA PHE A 157 17.78 2.20 -2.88
C PHE A 157 17.12 2.89 -4.09
N GLY A 158 15.78 2.86 -4.15
CA GLY A 158 15.01 3.48 -5.23
C GLY A 158 14.86 2.63 -6.49
N LYS A 159 15.31 1.37 -6.48
CA LYS A 159 15.07 0.39 -7.54
C LYS A 159 14.08 -0.66 -7.10
N ASN A 160 13.16 -1.02 -7.99
CA ASN A 160 12.23 -2.11 -7.78
C ASN A 160 12.86 -3.42 -8.23
N TYR A 161 12.72 -4.44 -7.39
CA TYR A 161 13.17 -5.80 -7.67
C TYR A 161 11.98 -6.75 -7.54
N LEU A 162 11.90 -7.68 -8.46
CA LEU A 162 10.93 -8.77 -8.42
C LEU A 162 11.72 -10.06 -8.13
N PHE A 163 11.49 -10.66 -6.97
CA PHE A 163 12.14 -11.90 -6.58
C PHE A 163 11.18 -13.07 -6.75
N LEU A 164 11.64 -14.13 -7.39
CA LEU A 164 10.97 -15.42 -7.33
C LEU A 164 11.36 -16.09 -6.01
N VAL A 165 10.40 -16.46 -5.21
CA VAL A 165 10.63 -17.04 -3.89
C VAL A 165 9.80 -18.31 -3.67
N ALA A 166 10.28 -19.17 -2.79
CA ALA A 166 9.54 -20.31 -2.26
C ALA A 166 9.44 -20.23 -0.72
N PRO A 167 8.39 -20.78 -0.11
CA PRO A 167 8.35 -20.94 1.34
C PRO A 167 9.57 -21.74 1.84
N LEU A 168 10.13 -21.34 2.98
CA LEU A 168 11.29 -22.05 3.55
C LEU A 168 10.98 -23.52 3.82
N HIS A 169 9.81 -23.79 4.38
CA HIS A 169 9.27 -25.14 4.58
C HIS A 169 7.75 -25.05 4.82
N PRO A 170 6.91 -25.96 4.28
CA PRO A 170 5.46 -25.89 4.42
C PRO A 170 4.95 -25.74 5.87
N ASN A 171 5.61 -26.40 6.82
CA ASN A 171 5.21 -26.40 8.23
C ASN A 171 5.90 -25.32 9.08
N SER A 172 6.93 -24.64 8.56
CA SER A 172 7.72 -23.64 9.27
C SER A 172 7.97 -22.37 8.45
N CYS A 173 7.07 -22.08 7.49
CA CYS A 173 7.17 -20.90 6.66
C CYS A 173 6.77 -19.58 7.37
N MET A 174 6.28 -19.66 8.60
CA MET A 174 5.93 -18.48 9.39
C MET A 174 6.83 -18.39 10.63
N HIS A 175 7.45 -17.23 10.85
CA HIS A 175 8.26 -17.01 12.03
C HIS A 175 7.41 -17.22 13.31
N PRO A 176 7.87 -18.02 14.29
CA PRO A 176 7.02 -18.46 15.42
C PRO A 176 6.56 -17.32 16.31
N VAL A 177 7.37 -16.26 16.47
CA VAL A 177 7.06 -15.10 17.33
C VAL A 177 6.40 -13.98 16.51
N TYR A 178 7.07 -13.51 15.48
CA TYR A 178 6.62 -12.33 14.71
C TYR A 178 5.55 -12.64 13.67
N LYS A 179 5.34 -13.93 13.35
CA LYS A 179 4.39 -14.36 12.30
C LYS A 179 4.67 -13.71 10.94
N TRP A 180 5.95 -13.50 10.61
CA TRP A 180 6.41 -13.10 9.29
C TRP A 180 6.59 -14.32 8.40
N GLY A 181 6.26 -14.19 7.12
CA GLY A 181 6.57 -15.22 6.13
C GLY A 181 8.08 -15.37 5.97
N GLN A 182 8.55 -16.62 5.98
CA GLN A 182 9.93 -16.98 5.74
C GLN A 182 10.05 -17.65 4.38
N VAL A 183 10.83 -17.07 3.50
CA VAL A 183 10.97 -17.51 2.11
C VAL A 183 12.44 -17.61 1.72
N VAL A 184 12.71 -18.48 0.74
CA VAL A 184 14.00 -18.60 0.09
C VAL A 184 13.94 -17.89 -1.25
N ASN A 185 14.91 -17.05 -1.54
CA ASN A 185 15.07 -16.44 -2.85
C ASN A 185 15.61 -17.47 -3.84
N LEU A 186 14.94 -17.61 -4.99
CA LEU A 186 15.29 -18.56 -6.06
C LEU A 186 15.87 -17.87 -7.30
N SER A 187 15.92 -16.51 -7.33
CA SER A 187 16.46 -15.70 -8.44
C SER A 187 17.91 -15.32 -8.23
#